data_73c8de54245f6c7c93c791082a24bc65
#
_entry.id   73c8de54245f6c7c93c791082a24bc65
#
_cell.length_a   1.000
_cell.length_b   1.000
_cell.length_c   1.000
_cell.angle_alpha   90.00
_cell.angle_beta   90.00
_cell.angle_gamma   90.00
#
_symmetry.space_group_name_H-M   'P 1'
#
loop_
_entity.id
_entity.type
_entity.pdbx_description
1 polymer ?
#
loop_
_entity_poly.entity_id
_entity_poly.type
_entity_poly.pdbx_seq_one_letter_code
_entity_poly.pdbx_strand_id
1 'polypeptide(L)'
;VPEYVVLFTRLVLIESLIEVLGTAMTYGISASGKIARYQILNGTVNLLNLPLSYLLLKLGFGASTVFIVSILTSLIILFVTMYYAKKSYNFPAGKYTREVLFRAFVIGGISVLIVLIALLNMPSSLGRFMIVGFTSVFIVCGTSFILMFNAEEKAFVIKMIKKRFC
;
A
#
# COMPACT_ATOMS: atom_id res chain seq x y z
N VAL A 1 -4.21 -20.48 -17.53
CA VAL A 1 -3.71 -19.16 -17.10
C VAL A 1 -2.25 -19.09 -17.48
N PRO A 2 -1.78 -18.07 -18.22
CA PRO A 2 -0.37 -17.93 -18.56
C PRO A 2 0.49 -17.96 -17.28
N GLU A 3 1.60 -18.71 -17.31
CA GLU A 3 2.44 -18.98 -16.13
C GLU A 3 2.93 -17.71 -15.40
N TYR A 4 3.15 -16.64 -16.16
CA TYR A 4 3.68 -15.38 -15.62
C TYR A 4 2.62 -14.46 -14.98
N VAL A 5 1.32 -14.66 -15.23
CA VAL A 5 0.27 -13.74 -14.73
C VAL A 5 0.24 -13.70 -13.20
N VAL A 6 0.36 -14.83 -12.55
CA VAL A 6 0.35 -14.92 -11.08
C VAL A 6 1.56 -14.17 -10.49
N LEU A 7 2.74 -14.34 -11.11
CA LEU A 7 3.96 -13.65 -10.66
C LEU A 7 3.82 -12.14 -10.83
N PHE A 8 3.38 -11.69 -12.00
CA PHE A 8 3.21 -10.25 -12.28
C PHE A 8 2.18 -9.61 -11.36
N THR A 9 1.06 -10.28 -11.13
CA THR A 9 0.03 -9.78 -10.20
C THR A 9 0.60 -9.62 -8.78
N ARG A 10 1.40 -10.57 -8.30
CA ARG A 10 2.05 -10.46 -6.99
C ARG A 10 3.00 -9.27 -6.91
N LEU A 11 3.82 -9.05 -7.95
CA LEU A 11 4.77 -7.93 -8.00
C LEU A 11 4.04 -6.58 -8.03
N VAL A 12 2.99 -6.44 -8.85
CA VAL A 12 2.15 -5.23 -8.91
C VAL A 12 1.47 -4.95 -7.57
N LEU A 13 0.98 -5.97 -6.87
CA LEU A 13 0.39 -5.80 -5.54
C LEU A 13 1.41 -5.30 -4.51
N ILE A 14 2.65 -5.81 -4.55
CA ILE A 14 3.73 -5.33 -3.67
C ILE A 14 4.04 -3.85 -3.97
N GLU A 15 4.16 -3.49 -5.24
CA GLU A 15 4.38 -2.10 -5.67
C GLU A 15 3.26 -1.18 -5.17
N SER A 16 2.00 -1.55 -5.40
CA SER A 16 0.83 -0.77 -4.96
C SER A 16 0.78 -0.58 -3.43
N LEU A 17 1.18 -1.59 -2.65
CA LEU A 17 1.26 -1.45 -1.20
C LEU A 17 2.29 -0.40 -0.79
N ILE A 18 3.46 -0.36 -1.46
CA ILE A 18 4.49 0.65 -1.20
C ILE A 18 3.98 2.05 -1.54
N GLU A 19 3.30 2.22 -2.67
CA GLU A 19 2.74 3.50 -3.11
C GLU A 19 1.69 4.05 -2.13
N VAL A 20 0.78 3.19 -1.65
CA VAL A 20 -0.25 3.58 -0.67
C VAL A 20 0.37 4.14 0.61
N LEU A 21 1.51 3.59 1.08
CA LEU A 21 2.21 4.10 2.26
C LEU A 21 2.70 5.55 2.08
N GLY A 22 3.06 5.94 0.85
CA GLY A 22 3.48 7.31 0.53
C GLY A 22 2.34 8.32 0.35
N THR A 23 1.14 7.85 0.03
CA THR A 23 0.02 8.68 -0.41
C THR A 23 -0.40 9.73 0.63
N ALA A 24 -0.54 9.35 1.90
CA ALA A 24 -0.92 10.27 2.97
C ALA A 24 0.12 11.39 3.16
N MET A 25 1.41 11.08 3.05
CA MET A 25 2.49 12.06 3.14
C MET A 25 2.49 13.01 1.93
N THR A 26 2.18 12.51 0.75
CA THR A 26 2.06 13.31 -0.47
C THR A 26 0.94 14.36 -0.35
N TYR A 27 -0.21 14.00 0.21
CA TYR A 27 -1.27 14.99 0.49
C TYR A 27 -0.83 16.05 1.48
N GLY A 28 -0.08 15.70 2.53
CA GLY A 28 0.49 16.66 3.47
C GLY A 28 1.47 17.62 2.80
N ILE A 29 2.34 17.15 1.89
CA ILE A 29 3.25 17.99 1.11
C ILE A 29 2.46 18.93 0.20
N SER A 30 1.41 18.43 -0.45
CA SER A 30 0.52 19.25 -1.30
C SER A 30 -0.15 20.36 -0.52
N ALA A 31 -0.68 20.05 0.66
CA ALA A 31 -1.32 21.02 1.55
C ALA A 31 -0.34 22.10 2.07
N SER A 32 0.95 21.79 2.16
CA SER A 32 1.99 22.75 2.59
C SER A 32 2.37 23.80 1.51
N GLY A 33 1.86 23.67 0.29
CA GLY A 33 2.16 24.55 -0.85
C GLY A 33 3.56 24.35 -1.47
N LYS A 34 4.40 23.47 -0.91
CA LYS A 34 5.78 23.24 -1.38
C LYS A 34 5.88 22.05 -2.34
N ILE A 35 4.83 21.80 -3.11
CA ILE A 35 4.71 20.61 -3.95
C ILE A 35 5.62 20.61 -5.19
N ALA A 36 5.96 21.77 -5.75
CA ALA A 36 6.63 21.87 -7.05
C ALA A 36 7.94 21.09 -7.11
N ARG A 37 8.83 21.28 -6.14
CA ARG A 37 10.13 20.56 -6.09
C ARG A 37 9.96 19.05 -5.87
N TYR A 38 9.02 18.67 -5.02
CA TYR A 38 8.69 17.28 -4.80
C TYR A 38 8.20 16.61 -6.08
N GLN A 39 7.29 17.29 -6.81
CA GLN A 39 6.70 16.76 -8.04
C GLN A 39 7.74 16.59 -9.15
N ILE A 40 8.67 17.53 -9.30
CA ILE A 40 9.79 17.42 -10.26
C ILE A 40 10.64 16.19 -9.93
N LEU A 41 11.04 16.00 -8.68
CA LEU A 41 11.84 14.85 -8.27
C LEU A 41 11.08 13.53 -8.46
N ASN A 42 9.83 13.48 -8.02
CA ASN A 42 8.98 12.29 -8.19
C ASN A 42 8.82 11.95 -9.68
N GLY A 43 8.52 12.93 -10.52
CA GLY A 43 8.42 12.75 -11.96
C GLY A 43 9.74 12.28 -12.60
N THR A 44 10.88 12.85 -12.18
CA THR A 44 12.20 12.44 -12.68
C THR A 44 12.52 10.99 -12.32
N VAL A 45 12.27 10.58 -11.07
CA VAL A 45 12.51 9.20 -10.62
C VAL A 45 11.60 8.22 -11.37
N ASN A 46 10.33 8.56 -11.56
CA ASN A 46 9.41 7.74 -12.37
C ASN A 46 9.85 7.66 -13.84
N LEU A 47 10.35 8.76 -14.42
CA LEU A 47 10.84 8.76 -15.79
C LEU A 47 12.06 7.85 -15.96
N LEU A 48 12.95 7.78 -14.96
CA LEU A 48 14.12 6.88 -14.98
C LEU A 48 13.75 5.40 -14.99
N ASN A 49 12.54 5.03 -14.56
CA ASN A 49 12.06 3.65 -14.65
C ASN A 49 12.07 3.12 -16.08
N LEU A 50 11.70 3.94 -17.08
CA LEU A 50 11.65 3.54 -18.48
C LEU A 50 13.03 3.15 -19.05
N PRO A 51 14.08 4.01 -18.98
CA PRO A 51 15.38 3.64 -19.51
C PRO A 51 16.04 2.50 -18.75
N LEU A 52 15.85 2.41 -17.41
CA LEU A 52 16.37 1.31 -16.61
C LEU A 52 15.73 -0.03 -17.01
N SER A 53 14.42 -0.07 -17.13
CA SER A 53 13.69 -1.26 -17.59
C SER A 53 14.11 -1.67 -18.99
N TYR A 54 14.27 -0.70 -19.90
CA TYR A 54 14.73 -0.97 -21.26
C TYR A 54 16.14 -1.56 -21.29
N LEU A 55 17.07 -0.99 -20.54
CA LEU A 55 18.45 -1.50 -20.46
C LEU A 55 18.50 -2.94 -19.95
N LEU A 56 17.74 -3.26 -18.89
CA LEU A 56 17.74 -4.60 -18.32
C LEU A 56 17.11 -5.61 -19.28
N LEU A 57 16.04 -5.25 -19.97
CA LEU A 57 15.44 -6.10 -21.02
C LEU A 57 16.42 -6.34 -22.18
N LYS A 58 17.17 -5.31 -22.59
CA LYS A 58 18.19 -5.42 -23.65
C LYS A 58 19.36 -6.32 -23.22
N LEU A 59 19.68 -6.39 -21.94
CA LEU A 59 20.67 -7.29 -21.37
C LEU A 59 20.20 -8.75 -21.26
N GLY A 60 18.96 -9.06 -21.69
CA GLY A 60 18.40 -10.41 -21.72
C GLY A 60 17.67 -10.83 -20.43
N PHE A 61 17.43 -9.91 -19.51
CA PHE A 61 16.62 -10.21 -18.32
C PHE A 61 15.14 -10.39 -18.70
N GLY A 62 14.44 -11.27 -18.01
CA GLY A 62 13.03 -11.57 -18.27
C GLY A 62 12.08 -10.40 -17.98
N ALA A 63 10.85 -10.47 -18.49
CA ALA A 63 9.82 -9.43 -18.33
C ALA A 63 9.50 -9.07 -16.86
N SER A 64 9.73 -9.98 -15.92
CA SER A 64 9.57 -9.74 -14.47
C SER A 64 10.47 -8.62 -13.95
N THR A 65 11.58 -8.35 -14.61
CA THR A 65 12.55 -7.32 -14.21
C THR A 65 11.97 -5.92 -14.25
N VAL A 66 11.04 -5.66 -15.18
CA VAL A 66 10.33 -4.37 -15.24
C VAL A 66 9.60 -4.08 -13.94
N PHE A 67 8.91 -5.06 -13.40
CA PHE A 67 8.19 -4.91 -12.12
C PHE A 67 9.14 -4.77 -10.93
N ILE A 68 10.29 -5.43 -10.96
CA ILE A 68 11.32 -5.28 -9.92
C ILE A 68 11.89 -3.86 -9.94
N VAL A 69 12.16 -3.30 -11.12
CA VAL A 69 12.59 -1.90 -11.27
C VAL A 69 11.52 -0.95 -10.75
N SER A 70 10.24 -1.18 -11.06
CA SER A 70 9.13 -0.38 -10.54
C SER A 70 9.06 -0.42 -9.01
N ILE A 71 9.20 -1.60 -8.40
CA ILE A 71 9.23 -1.74 -6.93
C ILE A 71 10.40 -0.94 -6.33
N LEU A 72 11.59 -1.03 -6.91
CA LEU A 72 12.76 -0.26 -6.44
C LEU A 72 12.53 1.24 -6.60
N THR A 73 11.96 1.68 -7.71
CA THR A 73 11.59 3.07 -7.97
C THR A 73 10.58 3.57 -6.94
N SER A 74 9.53 2.81 -6.65
CA SER A 74 8.51 3.13 -5.63
C SER A 74 9.10 3.22 -4.22
N LEU A 75 10.06 2.36 -3.88
CA LEU A 75 10.81 2.46 -2.61
C LEU A 75 11.62 3.76 -2.54
N ILE A 76 12.35 4.11 -3.60
CA ILE A 76 13.10 5.37 -3.66
C ILE A 76 12.16 6.56 -3.48
N ILE A 77 11.02 6.56 -4.19
CA ILE A 77 9.99 7.60 -4.07
C ILE A 77 9.47 7.68 -2.64
N LEU A 78 9.22 6.57 -1.97
CA LEU A 78 8.77 6.54 -0.58
C LEU A 78 9.78 7.25 0.35
N PHE A 79 11.08 6.97 0.20
CA PHE A 79 12.13 7.64 0.98
C PHE A 79 12.21 9.14 0.67
N VAL A 80 12.12 9.51 -0.61
CA VAL A 80 12.08 10.92 -1.04
C VAL A 80 10.86 11.61 -0.44
N THR A 81 9.69 10.98 -0.47
CA THR A 81 8.45 11.50 0.12
C THR A 81 8.60 11.73 1.62
N MET A 82 9.16 10.77 2.36
CA MET A 82 9.42 10.91 3.79
C MET A 82 10.36 12.09 4.11
N TYR A 83 11.43 12.25 3.31
CA TYR A 83 12.35 13.36 3.46
C TYR A 83 11.66 14.72 3.22
N TYR A 84 10.88 14.84 2.14
CA TYR A 84 10.15 16.06 1.82
C TYR A 84 9.03 16.36 2.81
N ALA A 85 8.31 15.36 3.30
CA ALA A 85 7.29 15.51 4.33
C ALA A 85 7.90 16.08 5.63
N LYS A 86 9.05 15.53 6.05
CA LYS A 86 9.79 16.06 7.22
C LYS A 86 10.20 17.52 7.01
N LYS A 87 10.67 17.88 5.81
CA LYS A 87 11.14 19.23 5.50
C LYS A 87 10.00 20.24 5.30
N SER A 88 8.86 19.81 4.78
CA SER A 88 7.74 20.71 4.42
C SER A 88 6.86 21.08 5.59
N TYR A 89 6.52 20.12 6.45
CA TYR A 89 5.59 20.33 7.58
C TYR A 89 6.02 19.61 8.87
N ASN A 90 7.34 19.37 8.99
CA ASN A 90 7.94 18.78 10.21
C ASN A 90 7.34 17.41 10.59
N PHE A 91 7.03 16.60 9.58
CA PHE A 91 6.38 15.30 9.74
C PHE A 91 7.18 14.37 10.66
N PRO A 92 6.56 13.77 11.68
CA PRO A 92 7.23 12.87 12.61
C PRO A 92 7.43 11.48 11.98
N ALA A 93 8.36 11.37 11.01
CA ALA A 93 8.59 10.15 10.23
C ALA A 93 8.84 8.91 11.12
N GLY A 94 9.60 9.04 12.21
CA GLY A 94 9.86 7.93 13.13
C GLY A 94 8.60 7.45 13.85
N LYS A 95 7.71 8.37 14.24
CA LYS A 95 6.43 8.03 14.86
C LYS A 95 5.50 7.36 13.85
N TYR A 96 5.45 7.88 12.63
CA TYR A 96 4.69 7.28 11.53
C TYR A 96 5.14 5.85 11.22
N THR A 97 6.45 5.64 11.07
CA THR A 97 7.00 4.31 10.80
C THR A 97 6.65 3.33 11.91
N ARG A 98 6.78 3.73 13.17
CA ARG A 98 6.50 2.84 14.30
C ARG A 98 5.01 2.60 14.55
N GLU A 99 4.18 3.62 14.45
CA GLU A 99 2.76 3.52 14.80
C GLU A 99 1.87 3.10 13.62
N VAL A 100 2.16 3.58 12.43
CA VAL A 100 1.33 3.30 11.25
C VAL A 100 1.84 2.08 10.49
N LEU A 101 3.12 2.06 10.11
CA LEU A 101 3.67 0.94 9.34
C LEU A 101 3.62 -0.37 10.13
N PHE A 102 4.04 -0.36 11.40
CA PHE A 102 4.02 -1.56 12.22
C PHE A 102 2.58 -2.10 12.39
N ARG A 103 1.61 -1.22 12.68
CA ARG A 103 0.20 -1.64 12.78
C ARG A 103 -0.34 -2.17 11.45
N ALA A 104 -0.01 -1.52 10.33
CA ALA A 104 -0.42 -1.98 9.01
C ALA A 104 0.16 -3.36 8.67
N PHE A 105 1.43 -3.63 9.01
CA PHE A 105 2.04 -4.95 8.85
C PHE A 105 1.38 -6.02 9.73
N VAL A 106 1.03 -5.69 10.97
CA VAL A 106 0.31 -6.62 11.88
C VAL A 106 -1.08 -6.94 11.32
N ILE A 107 -1.84 -5.92 10.90
CA ILE A 107 -3.17 -6.12 10.31
C ILE A 107 -3.08 -6.95 9.03
N GLY A 108 -2.15 -6.61 8.14
CA GLY A 108 -1.91 -7.35 6.91
C GLY A 108 -1.51 -8.80 7.19
N GLY A 109 -0.61 -9.05 8.12
CA GLY A 109 -0.18 -10.39 8.52
C GLY A 109 -1.32 -11.24 9.08
N ILE A 110 -2.14 -10.69 9.96
CA ILE A 110 -3.32 -11.37 10.51
C ILE A 110 -4.30 -11.71 9.38
N SER A 111 -4.56 -10.74 8.48
CA SER A 111 -5.48 -10.94 7.36
C SER A 111 -5.00 -12.04 6.42
N VAL A 112 -3.71 -12.05 6.09
CA VAL A 112 -3.10 -13.10 5.24
C VAL A 112 -3.18 -14.47 5.90
N LEU A 113 -2.89 -14.58 7.21
CA LEU A 113 -2.98 -15.85 7.94
C LEU A 113 -4.39 -16.42 7.91
N ILE A 114 -5.41 -15.61 8.16
CA ILE A 114 -6.81 -16.08 8.16
C ILE A 114 -7.24 -16.50 6.76
N VAL A 115 -6.85 -15.74 5.73
CA VAL A 115 -7.11 -16.09 4.33
C VAL A 115 -6.41 -17.40 3.95
N LEU A 116 -5.16 -17.62 4.38
CA LEU A 116 -4.44 -18.86 4.13
C LEU A 116 -5.14 -20.06 4.78
N ILE A 117 -5.61 -19.94 6.01
CA ILE A 117 -6.37 -21.01 6.69
C ILE A 117 -7.66 -21.33 5.91
N ALA A 118 -8.40 -20.30 5.45
CA ALA A 118 -9.59 -20.51 4.62
C ALA A 118 -9.26 -21.18 3.27
N LEU A 119 -8.13 -20.81 2.66
CA LEU A 119 -7.66 -21.40 1.40
C LEU A 119 -7.29 -22.89 1.53
N LEU A 120 -6.73 -23.31 2.66
CA LEU A 120 -6.34 -24.70 2.89
C LEU A 120 -7.55 -25.62 3.14
N ASN A 121 -8.64 -25.09 3.67
CA ASN A 121 -9.82 -25.86 4.03
C ASN A 121 -10.92 -25.93 2.97
N MET A 122 -10.76 -25.22 1.83
CA MET A 122 -11.81 -25.17 0.81
C MET A 122 -11.29 -25.56 -0.59
N PRO A 123 -12.04 -26.37 -1.35
CA PRO A 123 -11.70 -26.72 -2.73
C PRO A 123 -11.75 -25.47 -3.62
N SER A 124 -10.99 -25.48 -4.72
CA SER A 124 -10.96 -24.37 -5.69
C SER A 124 -12.30 -24.24 -6.42
N SER A 125 -13.08 -23.22 -6.06
CA SER A 125 -14.37 -22.92 -6.70
C SER A 125 -14.64 -21.40 -6.71
N LEU A 126 -15.58 -20.96 -7.56
CA LEU A 126 -16.04 -19.56 -7.56
C LEU A 126 -16.62 -19.16 -6.19
N GLY A 127 -17.29 -20.08 -5.51
CA GLY A 127 -17.79 -19.84 -4.15
C GLY A 127 -16.67 -19.53 -3.16
N ARG A 128 -15.54 -20.26 -3.23
CA ARG A 128 -14.33 -19.96 -2.45
C ARG A 128 -13.82 -18.54 -2.68
N PHE A 129 -13.75 -18.10 -3.95
CA PHE A 129 -13.29 -16.75 -4.28
C PHE A 129 -14.17 -15.67 -3.64
N MET A 130 -15.49 -15.82 -3.73
CA MET A 130 -16.45 -14.89 -3.11
C MET A 130 -16.33 -14.87 -1.58
N ILE A 131 -16.32 -16.05 -0.94
CA ILE A 131 -16.22 -16.17 0.52
C ILE A 131 -14.91 -15.57 1.02
N VAL A 132 -13.78 -15.91 0.41
CA VAL A 132 -12.45 -15.37 0.79
C VAL A 132 -12.39 -13.86 0.56
N GLY A 133 -12.97 -13.35 -0.54
CA GLY A 133 -13.04 -11.93 -0.82
C GLY A 133 -13.83 -11.16 0.25
N PHE A 134 -15.04 -11.60 0.55
CA PHE A 134 -15.86 -10.94 1.58
C PHE A 134 -15.25 -11.06 2.97
N THR A 135 -14.80 -12.23 3.37
CA THR A 135 -14.16 -12.42 4.68
C THR A 135 -12.89 -11.58 4.84
N SER A 136 -12.05 -11.45 3.81
CA SER A 136 -10.86 -10.60 3.86
C SER A 136 -11.21 -9.14 4.08
N VAL A 137 -12.21 -8.61 3.38
CA VAL A 137 -12.68 -7.23 3.56
C VAL A 137 -13.20 -7.01 5.00
N PHE A 138 -14.04 -7.91 5.50
CA PHE A 138 -14.56 -7.80 6.88
C PHE A 138 -13.44 -7.86 7.93
N ILE A 139 -12.47 -8.74 7.75
CA ILE A 139 -11.33 -8.88 8.67
C ILE A 139 -10.48 -7.60 8.65
N VAL A 140 -10.13 -7.09 7.47
CA VAL A 140 -9.34 -5.85 7.35
C VAL A 140 -10.09 -4.67 7.94
N CYS A 141 -11.37 -4.51 7.64
CA CYS A 141 -12.18 -3.43 8.22
C CYS A 141 -12.30 -3.55 9.74
N GLY A 142 -12.58 -4.75 10.25
CA GLY A 142 -12.73 -5.00 11.69
C GLY A 142 -11.42 -4.78 12.46
N THR A 143 -10.33 -5.35 11.99
CA THR A 143 -9.02 -5.20 12.62
C THR A 143 -8.50 -3.76 12.54
N SER A 144 -8.72 -3.06 11.43
CA SER A 144 -8.40 -1.64 11.29
C SER A 144 -9.20 -0.78 12.26
N PHE A 145 -10.50 -1.04 12.41
CA PHE A 145 -11.34 -0.32 13.35
C PHE A 145 -10.89 -0.51 14.80
N ILE A 146 -10.46 -1.72 15.16
CA ILE A 146 -10.01 -2.03 16.52
C ILE A 146 -8.62 -1.41 16.81
N LEU A 147 -7.67 -1.54 15.88
CA LEU A 147 -6.24 -1.23 16.10
C LEU A 147 -5.83 0.17 15.67
N MET A 148 -6.46 0.76 14.66
CA MET A 148 -6.06 2.07 14.13
C MET A 148 -6.86 3.22 14.72
N PHE A 149 -8.15 3.04 15.01
CA PHE A 149 -9.00 4.12 15.47
C PHE A 149 -8.79 4.42 16.95
N ASN A 150 -8.58 5.70 17.28
CA ASN A 150 -8.56 6.21 18.65
C ASN A 150 -9.99 6.20 19.26
N ALA A 151 -10.09 6.31 20.60
CA ALA A 151 -11.38 6.28 21.29
C ALA A 151 -12.35 7.38 20.81
N GLU A 152 -11.83 8.57 20.50
CA GLU A 152 -12.61 9.70 19.97
C GLU A 152 -13.14 9.43 18.55
N GLU A 153 -12.29 8.87 17.70
CA GLU A 153 -12.66 8.50 16.31
C GLU A 153 -13.71 7.39 16.30
N LYS A 154 -13.57 6.38 17.18
CA LYS A 154 -14.57 5.32 17.37
C LYS A 154 -15.92 5.90 17.78
N ALA A 155 -15.93 6.81 18.75
CA ALA A 155 -17.14 7.48 19.20
C ALA A 155 -17.81 8.29 18.09
N PHE A 156 -17.00 9.00 17.28
CA PHE A 156 -17.50 9.77 16.13
C PHE A 156 -18.15 8.87 15.07
N VAL A 157 -17.50 7.78 14.69
CA VAL A 157 -18.03 6.81 13.71
C VAL A 157 -19.33 6.19 14.22
N ILE A 158 -19.36 5.75 15.48
CA ILE A 158 -20.58 5.17 16.10
C ILE A 158 -21.71 6.19 16.12
N LYS A 159 -21.42 7.46 16.45
CA LYS A 159 -22.41 8.55 16.47
C LYS A 159 -22.96 8.84 15.07
N MET A 160 -22.11 8.80 14.04
CA MET A 160 -22.53 8.98 12.64
C MET A 160 -23.45 7.84 12.17
N ILE A 161 -23.10 6.60 12.48
CA ILE A 161 -23.94 5.42 12.16
C ILE A 161 -25.28 5.53 12.87
N LYS A 162 -25.29 5.83 14.17
CA LYS A 162 -26.52 5.98 14.96
C LYS A 162 -27.42 7.11 14.45
N LYS A 163 -26.85 8.22 13.96
CA LYS A 163 -27.61 9.34 13.38
C LYS A 163 -28.25 9.01 12.02
N ARG A 164 -27.75 8.01 11.31
CA ARG A 164 -28.26 7.63 9.99
C ARG A 164 -29.34 6.53 10.07
N PHE A 165 -29.41 5.82 11.19
CA PHE A 165 -30.36 4.73 11.43
C PHE A 165 -31.48 5.10 12.44
N CYS A 166 -31.43 6.29 13.01
CA CYS A 166 -32.52 6.94 13.75
C CYS A 166 -33.02 8.17 12.98
#